data_f911694b5934ad871d2880b80e462165
#
_entry.id   f911694b5934ad871d2880b80e462165
#
_cell.length_a   1.000
_cell.length_b   1.000
_cell.length_c   1.000
_cell.angle_alpha   90.00
_cell.angle_beta   90.00
_cell.angle_gamma   90.00
#
_symmetry.space_group_name_H-M   'P 1'
#
loop_
_entity.id
_entity.type
_entity.pdbx_description
1 polymer ?
#
loop_
_entity_poly.entity_id
_entity_poly.type
_entity_poly.pdbx_seq_one_letter_code
_entity_poly.pdbx_strand_id
1 'polypeptide(L)'
;KDKKIIIHNAEFDIGHLNNELSLIGKPKINKLNVIDTLELARNKFPGSGISLDALCKRFRIDNSKREKHTALIDCELLAKVYINLIDQKEPTFNLVENNEIKAIFNQDRLDYYKKIIVPTKEELSNHKEFLKKNLKKNYF
;
A
#
# COMPACT_ATOMS: atom_id res chain seq x y z
N LYS A 1 5.56 -12.21 19.51
CA LYS A 1 5.30 -11.23 20.58
C LYS A 1 4.88 -9.86 20.05
N ASP A 2 5.26 -9.48 18.83
CA ASP A 2 5.02 -8.14 18.27
C ASP A 2 3.93 -8.11 17.18
N LYS A 3 2.98 -9.03 17.23
CA LYS A 3 1.90 -9.10 16.27
C LYS A 3 0.76 -8.17 16.67
N LYS A 4 0.24 -7.41 15.72
CA LYS A 4 -0.97 -6.60 15.90
C LYS A 4 -2.22 -7.44 15.70
N ILE A 5 -3.24 -7.15 16.49
CA ILE A 5 -4.57 -7.77 16.39
C ILE A 5 -5.46 -6.78 15.66
N ILE A 6 -6.09 -7.24 14.57
CA ILE A 6 -7.01 -6.43 13.77
C ILE A 6 -8.44 -6.84 14.12
N ILE A 7 -9.24 -5.90 14.55
CA ILE A 7 -10.61 -6.13 15.01
C ILE A 7 -11.52 -5.06 14.38
N HIS A 8 -12.80 -5.38 14.21
CA HIS A 8 -13.81 -4.42 13.79
C HIS A 8 -14.72 -4.11 14.98
N ASN A 9 -14.67 -2.90 15.51
CA ASN A 9 -15.26 -2.50 16.79
C ASN A 9 -14.52 -3.10 18.00
N ALA A 10 -13.22 -2.82 18.05
CA ALA A 10 -12.28 -3.46 18.98
C ALA A 10 -12.63 -3.24 20.46
N GLU A 11 -13.28 -2.15 20.83
CA GLU A 11 -13.61 -1.85 22.22
C GLU A 11 -14.48 -2.95 22.84
N PHE A 12 -15.45 -3.45 22.07
CA PHE A 12 -16.34 -4.52 22.51
C PHE A 12 -15.59 -5.85 22.72
N ASP A 13 -14.85 -6.29 21.72
CA ASP A 13 -14.15 -7.59 21.77
C ASP A 13 -13.01 -7.60 22.80
N ILE A 14 -12.25 -6.51 22.88
CA ILE A 14 -11.15 -6.35 23.85
C ILE A 14 -11.70 -6.28 25.29
N GLY A 15 -12.86 -5.67 25.49
CA GLY A 15 -13.54 -5.65 26.78
C GLY A 15 -13.82 -7.06 27.27
N HIS A 16 -14.46 -7.90 26.44
CA HIS A 16 -14.75 -9.29 26.75
C HIS A 16 -13.48 -10.13 26.96
N LEU A 17 -12.52 -10.05 26.03
CA LEU A 17 -11.25 -10.78 26.15
C LEU A 17 -10.48 -10.43 27.42
N ASN A 18 -10.41 -9.16 27.78
CA ASN A 18 -9.74 -8.74 29.00
C ASN A 18 -10.44 -9.19 30.27
N ASN A 19 -11.77 -9.31 30.24
CA ASN A 19 -12.53 -9.89 31.34
C ASN A 19 -12.17 -11.36 31.51
N GLU A 20 -12.22 -12.14 30.44
CA GLU A 20 -11.85 -13.57 30.47
C GLU A 20 -10.38 -13.78 30.89
N LEU A 21 -9.46 -12.97 30.36
CA LEU A 21 -8.05 -13.04 30.76
C LEU A 21 -7.85 -12.72 32.27
N SER A 22 -8.62 -11.80 32.83
CA SER A 22 -8.54 -11.47 34.26
C SER A 22 -9.01 -12.63 35.12
N LEU A 23 -10.05 -13.37 34.71
CA LEU A 23 -10.56 -14.53 35.43
C LEU A 23 -9.53 -15.69 35.55
N ILE A 24 -8.64 -15.79 34.56
CA ILE A 24 -7.58 -16.82 34.53
C ILE A 24 -6.21 -16.25 34.95
N GLY A 25 -6.18 -15.06 35.54
CA GLY A 25 -4.95 -14.41 36.06
C GLY A 25 -3.93 -14.02 34.97
N LYS A 26 -4.34 -13.85 33.71
CA LYS A 26 -3.46 -13.44 32.64
C LYS A 26 -3.46 -11.92 32.43
N PRO A 27 -2.34 -11.35 31.91
CA PRO A 27 -2.27 -9.93 31.65
C PRO A 27 -3.25 -9.50 30.56
N LYS A 28 -3.78 -8.28 30.71
CA LYS A 28 -4.68 -7.67 29.72
C LYS A 28 -3.97 -7.41 28.39
N ILE A 29 -4.74 -7.41 27.31
CA ILE A 29 -4.26 -7.08 25.97
C ILE A 29 -3.88 -5.59 25.93
N ASN A 30 -2.68 -5.29 25.45
CA ASN A 30 -2.23 -3.91 25.28
C ASN A 30 -2.94 -3.28 24.08
N LYS A 31 -3.61 -2.16 24.29
CA LYS A 31 -4.31 -1.40 23.23
C LYS A 31 -3.39 -0.96 22.09
N LEU A 32 -2.09 -0.76 22.34
CA LEU A 32 -1.10 -0.42 21.29
C LEU A 32 -0.92 -1.51 20.24
N ASN A 33 -1.28 -2.75 20.59
CA ASN A 33 -1.21 -3.90 19.68
C ASN A 33 -2.53 -4.17 18.97
N VAL A 34 -3.53 -3.30 19.13
CA VAL A 34 -4.86 -3.45 18.53
C VAL A 34 -5.05 -2.41 17.44
N ILE A 35 -5.58 -2.85 16.31
CA ILE A 35 -6.01 -1.97 15.21
C ILE A 35 -7.52 -2.12 15.08
N ASP A 36 -8.25 -1.03 15.31
CA ASP A 36 -9.70 -0.99 15.12
C ASP A 36 -10.04 -0.52 13.70
N THR A 37 -10.55 -1.43 12.89
CA THR A 37 -10.95 -1.12 11.51
C THR A 37 -12.21 -0.26 11.44
N LEU A 38 -13.04 -0.24 12.48
CA LEU A 38 -14.20 0.66 12.57
C LEU A 38 -13.74 2.11 12.71
N GLU A 39 -12.74 2.36 13.54
CA GLU A 39 -12.15 3.69 13.71
C GLU A 39 -11.45 4.16 12.44
N LEU A 40 -10.67 3.28 11.79
CA LEU A 40 -10.05 3.58 10.50
C LEU A 40 -11.10 3.93 9.44
N ALA A 41 -12.19 3.14 9.36
CA ALA A 41 -13.26 3.40 8.41
C ALA A 41 -13.99 4.70 8.70
N ARG A 42 -14.22 5.06 9.98
CA ARG A 42 -14.84 6.31 10.41
C ARG A 42 -14.03 7.51 9.96
N ASN A 43 -12.72 7.45 10.12
CA ASN A 43 -11.80 8.52 9.73
C ASN A 43 -11.72 8.66 8.20
N LYS A 44 -11.74 7.53 7.47
CA LYS A 44 -11.64 7.53 6.00
C LYS A 44 -12.95 7.89 5.29
N PHE A 45 -14.09 7.55 5.88
CA PHE A 45 -15.43 7.72 5.29
C PHE A 45 -16.41 8.40 6.27
N PRO A 46 -16.19 9.66 6.66
CA PRO A 46 -17.05 10.35 7.60
C PRO A 46 -18.49 10.41 7.06
N GLY A 47 -19.47 10.16 7.93
CA GLY A 47 -20.89 10.19 7.59
C GLY A 47 -21.42 9.02 6.75
N SER A 48 -20.61 8.02 6.45
CA SER A 48 -21.01 6.84 5.67
C SER A 48 -21.23 5.62 6.56
N GLY A 49 -21.95 4.62 6.03
CA GLY A 49 -22.04 3.30 6.69
C GLY A 49 -20.67 2.63 6.77
N ILE A 50 -20.28 2.23 7.97
CA ILE A 50 -18.96 1.65 8.30
C ILE A 50 -19.05 0.26 8.90
N SER A 51 -20.22 -0.40 8.84
CA SER A 51 -20.34 -1.81 9.20
C SER A 51 -19.50 -2.69 8.24
N LEU A 52 -19.15 -3.90 8.67
CA LEU A 52 -18.36 -4.81 7.83
C LEU A 52 -19.05 -5.05 6.47
N ASP A 53 -20.37 -5.22 6.43
CA ASP A 53 -21.13 -5.37 5.19
C ASP A 53 -21.11 -4.11 4.33
N ALA A 54 -21.25 -2.95 4.93
CA ALA A 54 -21.17 -1.67 4.21
C ALA A 54 -19.78 -1.47 3.58
N LEU A 55 -18.73 -1.86 4.28
CA LEU A 55 -17.37 -1.80 3.79
C LEU A 55 -17.11 -2.85 2.69
N CYS A 56 -17.61 -4.08 2.84
CA CYS A 56 -17.56 -5.09 1.78
C CYS A 56 -18.23 -4.57 0.50
N LYS A 57 -19.43 -4.02 0.61
CA LYS A 57 -20.15 -3.43 -0.53
C LYS A 57 -19.37 -2.28 -1.17
N ARG A 58 -18.81 -1.38 -0.38
CA ARG A 58 -18.00 -0.25 -0.86
C ARG A 58 -16.76 -0.69 -1.62
N PHE A 59 -16.05 -1.68 -1.11
CA PHE A 59 -14.83 -2.22 -1.72
C PHE A 59 -15.09 -3.32 -2.76
N ARG A 60 -16.36 -3.61 -3.07
CA ARG A 60 -16.77 -4.67 -4.01
C ARG A 60 -16.20 -6.04 -3.62
N ILE A 61 -16.18 -6.32 -2.32
CA ILE A 61 -15.80 -7.61 -1.77
C ILE A 61 -17.05 -8.48 -1.70
N ASP A 62 -16.98 -9.66 -2.33
CA ASP A 62 -18.06 -10.63 -2.28
C ASP A 62 -18.25 -11.16 -0.86
N ASN A 63 -19.41 -10.89 -0.27
CA ASN A 63 -19.83 -11.34 1.04
C ASN A 63 -21.00 -12.33 1.00
N SER A 64 -21.32 -12.92 -0.16
CA SER A 64 -22.44 -13.86 -0.34
C SER A 64 -22.37 -15.08 0.59
N LYS A 65 -21.17 -15.51 0.94
CA LYS A 65 -20.94 -16.63 1.85
C LYS A 65 -21.23 -16.31 3.33
N ARG A 66 -21.51 -15.04 3.65
CA ARG A 66 -21.75 -14.58 5.02
C ARG A 66 -23.12 -14.93 5.58
N GLU A 67 -24.03 -15.51 4.78
CA GLU A 67 -25.38 -15.90 5.23
C GLU A 67 -25.39 -16.74 6.53
N LYS A 68 -24.34 -17.50 6.77
CA LYS A 68 -24.19 -18.35 7.97
C LYS A 68 -23.41 -17.71 9.12
N HIS A 69 -22.99 -16.44 9.02
CA HIS A 69 -22.29 -15.68 10.08
C HIS A 69 -21.27 -16.50 10.88
N THR A 70 -20.37 -17.20 10.19
CA THR A 70 -19.31 -17.92 10.88
C THR A 70 -18.14 -16.99 11.15
N ALA A 71 -17.55 -17.09 12.35
CA ALA A 71 -16.41 -16.25 12.75
C ALA A 71 -15.25 -16.30 11.74
N LEU A 72 -15.03 -17.46 11.10
CA LEU A 72 -13.98 -17.63 10.11
C LEU A 72 -14.23 -16.78 8.86
N ILE A 73 -15.46 -16.79 8.33
CA ILE A 73 -15.84 -15.99 7.16
C ILE A 73 -15.72 -14.51 7.47
N ASP A 74 -16.17 -14.10 8.66
CA ASP A 74 -16.07 -12.70 9.09
C ASP A 74 -14.60 -12.25 9.22
N CYS A 75 -13.71 -13.11 9.71
CA CYS A 75 -12.26 -12.83 9.73
C CYS A 75 -11.65 -12.70 8.31
N GLU A 76 -12.04 -13.56 7.37
CA GLU A 76 -11.57 -13.48 5.98
C GLU A 76 -12.04 -12.19 5.30
N LEU A 77 -13.30 -11.80 5.50
CA LEU A 77 -13.85 -10.56 4.99
C LEU A 77 -13.16 -9.35 5.61
N LEU A 78 -12.95 -9.40 6.94
CA LEU A 78 -12.24 -8.34 7.66
C LEU A 78 -10.81 -8.16 7.14
N ALA A 79 -10.09 -9.24 6.85
CA ALA A 79 -8.75 -9.16 6.27
C ALA A 79 -8.76 -8.43 4.91
N LYS A 80 -9.71 -8.78 4.03
CA LYS A 80 -9.87 -8.11 2.72
C LYS A 80 -10.26 -6.64 2.88
N VAL A 81 -11.16 -6.33 3.80
CA VAL A 81 -11.56 -4.94 4.11
C VAL A 81 -10.38 -4.14 4.64
N TYR A 82 -9.60 -4.71 5.55
CA TYR A 82 -8.44 -4.03 6.13
C TYR A 82 -7.38 -3.67 5.07
N ILE A 83 -7.04 -4.60 4.17
CA ILE A 83 -6.11 -4.34 3.06
C ILE A 83 -6.59 -3.16 2.20
N ASN A 84 -7.90 -3.07 1.96
CA ASN A 84 -8.48 -1.95 1.21
C ASN A 84 -8.53 -0.64 2.02
N LEU A 85 -8.70 -0.71 3.34
CA LEU A 85 -8.70 0.48 4.20
C LEU A 85 -7.33 1.15 4.26
N ILE A 86 -6.25 0.36 4.27
CA ILE A 86 -4.88 0.86 4.29
C ILE A 86 -4.30 1.11 2.89
N ASP A 87 -5.14 1.02 1.84
CA ASP A 87 -4.77 1.23 0.42
C ASP A 87 -3.60 0.36 -0.09
N GLN A 88 -3.33 -0.77 0.56
CA GLN A 88 -2.26 -1.69 0.17
C GLN A 88 -2.73 -2.74 -0.85
N LYS A 89 -3.50 -2.35 -1.86
CA LYS A 89 -3.90 -3.26 -2.95
C LYS A 89 -2.74 -3.63 -3.86
N GLU A 90 -1.79 -2.73 -3.99
CA GLU A 90 -0.58 -2.90 -4.79
C GLU A 90 0.61 -2.24 -4.05
N PRO A 91 1.83 -2.76 -4.21
CA PRO A 91 3.00 -2.05 -3.71
C PRO A 91 3.05 -0.69 -4.42
N THR A 92 2.60 0.36 -3.75
CA THR A 92 2.79 1.72 -4.24
C THR A 92 4.27 2.05 -4.09
N PHE A 93 4.93 2.35 -5.20
CA PHE A 93 6.22 3.03 -5.17
C PHE A 93 5.99 4.39 -4.47
N ASN A 94 6.24 4.43 -3.18
CA ASN A 94 6.33 5.69 -2.48
C ASN A 94 7.62 6.39 -2.95
N LEU A 95 7.47 7.22 -3.96
CA LEU A 95 8.50 8.18 -4.39
C LEU A 95 8.61 9.35 -3.41
N VAL A 96 8.14 9.19 -2.17
CA VAL A 96 8.45 10.14 -1.10
C VAL A 96 9.95 10.05 -0.89
N GLU A 97 10.62 11.12 -1.25
CA GLU A 97 12.05 11.32 -0.99
C GLU A 97 12.35 11.09 0.49
N ASN A 98 12.67 9.87 0.86
CA ASN A 98 13.33 9.63 2.13
C ASN A 98 14.71 10.27 2.00
N ASN A 99 14.95 11.35 2.76
CA ASN A 99 16.26 12.01 2.81
C ASN A 99 17.39 11.02 3.20
N GLU A 100 17.04 9.90 3.84
CA GLU A 100 17.94 8.79 4.14
C GLU A 100 18.41 8.04 2.89
N ILE A 101 17.56 7.91 1.84
CA ILE A 101 17.95 7.29 0.57
C ILE A 101 18.93 8.18 -0.18
N LYS A 102 18.81 9.51 -0.07
CA LYS A 102 19.80 10.45 -0.66
C LYS A 102 21.19 10.28 -0.05
N ALA A 103 21.30 9.94 1.23
CA ALA A 103 22.58 9.69 1.88
C ALA A 103 23.26 8.40 1.40
N ILE A 104 22.49 7.35 1.11
CA ILE A 104 23.00 6.07 0.60
C ILE A 104 23.41 6.18 -0.87
N PHE A 105 22.65 6.92 -1.68
CA PHE A 105 22.96 7.11 -3.11
C PHE A 105 24.11 8.11 -3.37
N ASN A 106 24.48 8.92 -2.37
CA ASN A 106 25.61 9.86 -2.54
C ASN A 106 26.99 9.23 -2.29
N GLN A 107 27.08 8.01 -1.75
CA GLN A 107 28.37 7.37 -1.48
C GLN A 107 28.93 6.51 -2.63
N ASP A 108 28.07 6.07 -3.58
CA ASP A 108 28.52 5.34 -4.76
C ASP A 108 27.79 5.84 -6.02
N ARG A 109 28.03 7.09 -6.41
CA ARG A 109 27.84 7.45 -7.82
C ARG A 109 28.88 6.68 -8.62
N LEU A 110 28.55 5.45 -8.99
CA LEU A 110 29.19 4.80 -10.10
C LEU A 110 29.02 5.73 -11.29
N ASP A 111 30.11 6.37 -11.72
CA ASP A 111 30.16 7.17 -12.92
C ASP A 111 29.89 6.28 -14.14
N TYR A 112 28.61 5.94 -14.38
CA TYR A 112 28.21 5.15 -15.54
C TYR A 112 28.43 5.91 -16.86
N TYR A 113 28.67 7.23 -16.79
CA TYR A 113 28.92 8.10 -17.94
C TYR A 113 30.36 8.62 -17.94
N LYS A 114 31.33 7.72 -18.04
CA LYS A 114 32.74 8.14 -18.10
C LYS A 114 33.12 8.85 -19.39
N LYS A 115 32.32 8.73 -20.45
CA LYS A 115 32.65 9.33 -21.73
C LYS A 115 31.40 9.65 -22.55
N ILE A 116 31.16 10.93 -22.78
CA ILE A 116 30.19 11.35 -23.79
C ILE A 116 30.87 11.10 -25.14
N ILE A 117 30.31 10.23 -25.97
CA ILE A 117 30.77 10.00 -27.32
C ILE A 117 30.28 11.20 -28.16
N VAL A 118 31.20 12.05 -28.55
CA VAL A 118 30.90 13.17 -29.46
C VAL A 118 31.15 12.69 -30.87
N PRO A 119 30.17 12.73 -31.77
CA PRO A 119 30.35 12.31 -33.16
C PRO A 119 31.38 13.17 -33.88
N THR A 120 32.14 12.56 -34.78
CA THR A 120 33.08 13.27 -35.63
C THR A 120 32.37 14.16 -36.68
N LYS A 121 33.09 15.13 -37.26
CA LYS A 121 32.52 15.97 -38.31
C LYS A 121 32.06 15.15 -39.52
N GLU A 122 32.79 14.09 -39.87
CA GLU A 122 32.43 13.18 -40.96
C GLU A 122 31.16 12.40 -40.67
N GLU A 123 31.01 11.86 -39.46
CA GLU A 123 29.80 11.17 -39.06
C GLU A 123 28.57 12.10 -39.08
N LEU A 124 28.71 13.34 -38.65
CA LEU A 124 27.63 14.33 -38.73
C LEU A 124 27.27 14.67 -40.17
N SER A 125 28.26 14.77 -41.06
CA SER A 125 28.04 15.01 -42.48
C SER A 125 27.31 13.88 -43.15
N ASN A 126 27.77 12.65 -42.92
CA ASN A 126 27.15 11.44 -43.43
C ASN A 126 25.71 11.26 -42.90
N HIS A 127 25.49 11.56 -41.62
CA HIS A 127 24.17 11.56 -41.05
C HIS A 127 23.20 12.57 -41.71
N LYS A 128 23.67 13.77 -41.95
CA LYS A 128 22.88 14.83 -42.66
C LYS A 128 22.52 14.37 -44.09
N GLU A 129 23.47 13.77 -44.81
CA GLU A 129 23.18 13.22 -46.13
C GLU A 129 22.17 12.08 -46.12
N PHE A 130 22.32 11.16 -45.14
CA PHE A 130 21.38 10.08 -44.96
C PHE A 130 19.97 10.59 -44.70
N LEU A 131 19.84 11.60 -43.82
CA LEU A 131 18.55 12.23 -43.51
C LEU A 131 17.92 12.88 -44.74
N LYS A 132 18.73 13.60 -45.57
CA LYS A 132 18.23 14.19 -46.82
C LYS A 132 17.75 13.18 -47.87
N LYS A 133 18.39 12.02 -47.95
CA LYS A 133 18.03 10.97 -48.91
C LYS A 133 16.81 10.15 -48.48
N ASN A 134 16.67 9.88 -47.18
CA ASN A 134 15.70 8.91 -46.69
C ASN A 134 14.48 9.53 -46.01
N LEU A 135 14.50 10.78 -45.60
CA LEU A 135 13.38 11.45 -44.95
C LEU A 135 12.73 12.47 -45.90
N LYS A 136 11.41 12.30 -46.09
CA LYS A 136 10.60 13.23 -46.91
C LYS A 136 10.39 14.62 -46.26
N LYS A 137 10.63 14.73 -44.94
CA LYS A 137 10.56 16.00 -44.18
C LYS A 137 11.77 16.09 -43.23
N ASN A 138 12.53 17.17 -43.35
CA ASN A 138 13.58 17.52 -42.36
C ASN A 138 12.94 18.22 -41.19
N TYR A 139 13.15 17.66 -39.99
CA TYR A 139 12.70 18.24 -38.73
C TYR A 139 13.85 18.88 -37.93
N PHE A 140 15.05 19.01 -38.54
CA PHE A 140 16.25 19.63 -37.93
C PHE A 140 16.87 20.66 -38.88
#